data_6942c28a187c2e3eee5662c4e55322a5
#
_entry.id   6942c28a187c2e3eee5662c4e55322a5
#
_cell.length_a   1.000
_cell.length_b   1.000
_cell.length_c   1.000
_cell.angle_alpha   90.00
_cell.angle_beta   90.00
_cell.angle_gamma   90.00
#
_symmetry.space_group_name_H-M   'P 1'
#
loop_
_entity.id
_entity.type
_entity.pdbx_description
1 polymer ?
#
loop_
_entity_poly.entity_id
_entity_poly.type
_entity_poly.pdbx_seq_one_letter_code
_entity_poly.pdbx_strand_id
1 'polypeptide(L)'
;LHKGHISLIKQSKKFKLKTLVSIFVNPKQFNKKSDYRSYPRNTNEDIKQLKKLKINYLYIPKYNDIYGFKPKKRVFLDKFSKKLCGKFRKGHFEGVLNVVNRFIEIIKPRNIFLGKKDYQQLYLIKQHIKKRKIETRIIECKTIRENNGIACSSRNSNLTKNQLKIASNIFYYLSGLKKK
;
A
#
# COMPACT_ATOMS: atom_id res chain seq x y z
N LEU A 1 -8.94 -7.98 -2.49
CA LEU A 1 -7.64 -8.01 -3.18
C LEU A 1 -7.80 -7.78 -4.68
N HIS A 2 -6.73 -7.32 -5.37
CA HIS A 2 -6.69 -7.16 -6.83
C HIS A 2 -5.35 -7.66 -7.38
N LYS A 3 -5.22 -7.76 -8.71
CA LYS A 3 -4.01 -8.28 -9.40
C LYS A 3 -2.71 -7.64 -8.89
N GLY A 4 -2.72 -6.35 -8.54
CA GLY A 4 -1.57 -5.66 -7.95
C GLY A 4 -1.13 -6.28 -6.62
N HIS A 5 -2.05 -6.55 -5.69
CA HIS A 5 -1.75 -7.22 -4.41
C HIS A 5 -1.24 -8.65 -4.63
N ILE A 6 -1.89 -9.38 -5.54
CA ILE A 6 -1.49 -10.75 -5.88
C ILE A 6 -0.06 -10.79 -6.42
N SER A 7 0.34 -9.79 -7.22
CA SER A 7 1.70 -9.71 -7.75
C SER A 7 2.74 -9.51 -6.66
N LEU A 8 2.45 -8.71 -5.62
CA LEU A 8 3.33 -8.54 -4.46
C LEU A 8 3.54 -9.86 -3.73
N ILE A 9 2.45 -10.60 -3.50
CA ILE A 9 2.48 -11.91 -2.84
C ILE A 9 3.29 -12.91 -3.67
N LYS A 10 3.05 -12.98 -4.98
CA LYS A 10 3.83 -13.85 -5.87
C LYS A 10 5.32 -13.49 -5.86
N GLN A 11 5.63 -12.19 -5.82
CA GLN A 11 7.02 -11.73 -5.73
C GLN A 11 7.66 -12.12 -4.39
N SER A 12 6.93 -11.99 -3.25
CA SER A 12 7.45 -12.38 -1.94
C SER A 12 7.79 -13.87 -1.86
N LYS A 13 6.97 -14.72 -2.47
CA LYS A 13 7.20 -16.19 -2.50
C LYS A 13 8.46 -16.60 -3.25
N LYS A 14 8.96 -15.80 -4.21
CA LYS A 14 10.22 -16.07 -4.90
C LYS A 14 11.44 -16.03 -3.97
N PHE A 15 11.33 -15.38 -2.82
CA PHE A 15 12.39 -15.32 -1.83
C PHE A 15 12.53 -16.59 -0.98
N LYS A 16 11.64 -17.58 -1.16
CA LYS A 16 11.64 -18.86 -0.41
C LYS A 16 11.61 -18.68 1.12
N LEU A 17 11.07 -17.54 1.60
CA LEU A 17 10.85 -17.22 3.01
C LEU A 17 9.37 -17.33 3.34
N LYS A 18 9.06 -17.43 4.64
CA LYS A 18 7.67 -17.38 5.11
C LYS A 18 7.04 -16.04 4.74
N THR A 19 5.89 -16.09 4.06
CA THR A 19 5.15 -14.91 3.62
C THR A 19 4.01 -14.62 4.60
N LEU A 20 4.01 -13.41 5.17
CA LEU A 20 2.91 -12.86 5.94
C LEU A 20 2.21 -11.78 5.12
N VAL A 21 0.89 -11.85 5.06
CA VAL A 21 0.05 -10.78 4.47
C VAL A 21 -0.73 -10.11 5.59
N SER A 22 -0.74 -8.77 5.61
CA SER A 22 -1.57 -8.00 6.53
C SER A 22 -2.74 -7.37 5.79
N ILE A 23 -3.94 -7.42 6.38
CA ILE A 23 -5.14 -6.72 5.92
C ILE A 23 -5.57 -5.75 7.00
N PHE A 24 -5.43 -4.44 6.73
CA PHE A 24 -5.85 -3.39 7.64
C PHE A 24 -6.23 -2.13 6.86
N VAL A 25 -7.50 -1.75 6.94
CA VAL A 25 -7.95 -0.47 6.38
C VAL A 25 -7.72 0.60 7.44
N ASN A 26 -6.58 1.26 7.35
CA ASN A 26 -6.11 2.23 8.35
C ASN A 26 -6.93 3.52 8.32
N PRO A 27 -7.76 3.84 9.34
CA PRO A 27 -8.59 5.04 9.34
C PRO A 27 -7.77 6.33 9.33
N LYS A 28 -6.59 6.35 9.95
CA LYS A 28 -5.77 7.57 10.08
C LYS A 28 -5.09 8.01 8.77
N GLN A 29 -5.13 7.22 7.72
CA GLN A 29 -4.62 7.63 6.40
C GLN A 29 -5.69 8.25 5.49
N PHE A 30 -6.95 8.31 5.93
CA PHE A 30 -8.04 8.91 5.17
C PHE A 30 -8.32 10.33 5.63
N ASN A 31 -8.37 11.28 4.70
CA ASN A 31 -8.69 12.68 4.98
C ASN A 31 -10.20 12.93 5.08
N LYS A 32 -11.00 12.15 4.34
CA LYS A 32 -12.45 12.25 4.31
C LYS A 32 -13.06 10.99 4.92
N LYS A 33 -13.98 11.16 5.88
CA LYS A 33 -14.73 10.04 6.48
C LYS A 33 -15.55 9.26 5.43
N SER A 34 -16.06 9.96 4.40
CA SER A 34 -16.76 9.35 3.28
C SER A 34 -15.88 8.35 2.50
N ASP A 35 -14.63 8.72 2.15
CA ASP A 35 -13.67 7.83 1.47
C ASP A 35 -13.33 6.60 2.35
N TYR A 36 -13.24 6.78 3.66
CA TYR A 36 -13.03 5.65 4.57
C TYR A 36 -14.24 4.71 4.62
N ARG A 37 -15.46 5.28 4.66
CA ARG A 37 -16.70 4.48 4.71
C ARG A 37 -16.95 3.72 3.41
N SER A 38 -16.73 4.36 2.26
CA SER A 38 -16.93 3.77 0.92
C SER A 38 -15.75 2.93 0.44
N TYR A 39 -14.67 2.83 1.22
CA TYR A 39 -13.51 2.02 0.81
C TYR A 39 -13.90 0.54 0.72
N PRO A 40 -13.70 -0.12 -0.44
CA PRO A 40 -14.10 -1.51 -0.63
C PRO A 40 -13.43 -2.46 0.37
N ARG A 41 -14.25 -3.22 1.10
CA ARG A 41 -13.82 -4.23 2.07
C ARG A 41 -14.54 -5.54 1.78
N ASN A 42 -13.79 -6.57 1.49
CA ASN A 42 -14.32 -7.91 1.32
C ASN A 42 -13.36 -8.93 1.94
N THR A 43 -13.28 -8.89 3.28
CA THR A 43 -12.31 -9.67 4.04
C THR A 43 -12.46 -11.18 3.78
N ASN A 44 -13.69 -11.69 3.68
CA ASN A 44 -13.92 -13.11 3.45
C ASN A 44 -13.40 -13.57 2.09
N GLU A 45 -13.64 -12.79 1.03
CA GLU A 45 -13.15 -13.10 -0.30
C GLU A 45 -11.62 -12.96 -0.37
N ASP A 46 -11.07 -11.94 0.30
CA ASP A 46 -9.63 -11.75 0.42
C ASP A 46 -8.97 -12.96 1.11
N ILE A 47 -9.57 -13.48 2.19
CA ILE A 47 -9.09 -14.69 2.88
C ILE A 47 -9.14 -15.90 1.94
N LYS A 48 -10.23 -16.10 1.19
CA LYS A 48 -10.34 -17.19 0.21
C LYS A 48 -9.23 -17.13 -0.84
N GLN A 49 -8.98 -15.93 -1.39
CA GLN A 49 -7.90 -15.73 -2.37
C GLN A 49 -6.52 -16.01 -1.75
N LEU A 50 -6.27 -15.57 -0.52
CA LEU A 50 -5.00 -15.79 0.18
C LEU A 50 -4.75 -17.26 0.49
N LYS A 51 -5.81 -18.03 0.85
CA LYS A 51 -5.72 -19.50 1.01
C LYS A 51 -5.29 -20.16 -0.31
N LYS A 52 -5.90 -19.79 -1.45
CA LYS A 52 -5.51 -20.30 -2.78
C LYS A 52 -4.05 -19.96 -3.12
N LEU A 53 -3.54 -18.83 -2.67
CA LEU A 53 -2.16 -18.42 -2.87
C LEU A 53 -1.18 -19.12 -1.91
N LYS A 54 -1.67 -19.96 -0.98
CA LYS A 54 -0.86 -20.72 -0.01
C LYS A 54 0.14 -19.81 0.71
N ILE A 55 -0.31 -18.70 1.29
CA ILE A 55 0.49 -17.85 2.18
C ILE A 55 0.69 -18.54 3.52
N ASN A 56 1.78 -18.22 4.24
CA ASN A 56 2.07 -18.85 5.52
C ASN A 56 1.28 -18.22 6.67
N TYR A 57 1.14 -16.89 6.67
CA TYR A 57 0.48 -16.15 7.74
C TYR A 57 -0.41 -15.04 7.21
N LEU A 58 -1.56 -14.86 7.84
CA LEU A 58 -2.46 -13.72 7.63
C LEU A 58 -2.61 -12.98 8.95
N TYR A 59 -2.37 -11.68 8.94
CA TYR A 59 -2.54 -10.80 10.09
C TYR A 59 -3.64 -9.78 9.80
N ILE A 60 -4.71 -9.82 10.58
CA ILE A 60 -5.84 -8.88 10.49
C ILE A 60 -5.93 -8.16 11.85
N PRO A 61 -5.18 -7.07 12.05
CA PRO A 61 -5.16 -6.37 13.31
C PRO A 61 -6.46 -5.61 13.57
N LYS A 62 -6.82 -5.48 14.84
CA LYS A 62 -7.79 -4.50 15.33
C LYS A 62 -7.12 -3.12 15.43
N TYR A 63 -7.91 -2.06 15.55
CA TYR A 63 -7.41 -0.70 15.72
C TYR A 63 -6.42 -0.57 16.90
N ASN A 64 -6.77 -1.16 18.04
CA ASN A 64 -5.95 -1.11 19.25
C ASN A 64 -4.62 -1.88 19.13
N ASP A 65 -4.52 -2.91 18.30
CA ASP A 65 -3.26 -3.60 18.04
C ASP A 65 -2.24 -2.65 17.36
N ILE A 66 -2.73 -1.71 16.61
CA ILE A 66 -1.91 -0.72 15.88
C ILE A 66 -1.69 0.54 16.71
N TYR A 67 -2.74 1.07 17.35
CA TYR A 67 -2.71 2.40 17.97
C TYR A 67 -2.85 2.39 19.50
N GLY A 68 -3.10 1.23 20.11
CA GLY A 68 -3.20 1.09 21.57
C GLY A 68 -1.84 1.15 22.29
N PHE A 69 -0.73 1.25 21.56
CA PHE A 69 0.61 1.22 22.13
C PHE A 69 1.45 2.40 21.66
N LYS A 70 2.35 2.87 22.52
CA LYS A 70 3.37 3.85 22.11
C LYS A 70 4.40 3.17 21.20
N PRO A 71 4.73 3.74 20.03
CA PRO A 71 5.75 3.20 19.15
C PRO A 71 7.13 3.26 19.83
N LYS A 72 7.95 2.22 19.67
CA LYS A 72 9.34 2.19 20.15
C LYS A 72 10.19 3.30 19.52
N LYS A 73 9.98 3.55 18.24
CA LYS A 73 10.61 4.65 17.49
C LYS A 73 9.55 5.55 16.88
N ARG A 74 9.64 6.85 17.13
CA ARG A 74 8.75 7.83 16.45
C ARG A 74 9.00 7.78 14.93
N VAL A 75 7.95 7.93 14.15
CA VAL A 75 8.09 8.01 12.70
C VAL A 75 8.92 9.21 12.29
N PHE A 76 9.76 9.02 11.28
CA PHE A 76 10.45 10.12 10.61
C PHE A 76 9.64 10.53 9.39
N LEU A 77 9.13 11.75 9.42
CA LEU A 77 8.34 12.32 8.35
C LEU A 77 9.18 13.31 7.56
N ASP A 78 9.67 12.88 6.39
CA ASP A 78 10.46 13.72 5.49
C ASP A 78 9.65 14.93 5.00
N LYS A 79 10.32 16.06 4.71
CA LYS A 79 9.71 17.30 4.20
C LYS A 79 8.91 17.08 2.90
N PHE A 80 9.28 16.10 2.10
CA PHE A 80 8.56 15.70 0.89
C PHE A 80 7.12 15.23 1.16
N SER A 81 6.82 14.80 2.39
CA SER A 81 5.47 14.43 2.82
C SER A 81 4.44 15.57 2.71
N LYS A 82 4.90 16.82 2.66
CA LYS A 82 4.04 18.03 2.50
C LYS A 82 3.87 18.45 1.04
N LYS A 83 4.57 17.81 0.09
CA LYS A 83 4.49 18.09 -1.35
C LYS A 83 3.57 17.10 -2.06
N LEU A 84 3.27 17.34 -3.34
CA LEU A 84 2.44 16.48 -4.19
C LEU A 84 1.14 16.03 -3.49
N CYS A 85 0.89 14.72 -3.38
CA CYS A 85 -0.29 14.19 -2.69
C CYS A 85 -0.43 14.70 -1.25
N GLY A 86 0.68 14.90 -0.55
CA GLY A 86 0.68 15.36 0.83
C GLY A 86 0.19 16.79 1.01
N LYS A 87 0.34 17.65 -0.02
CA LYS A 87 -0.22 19.01 -0.03
C LYS A 87 -1.75 18.99 0.12
N PHE A 88 -2.40 18.01 -0.50
CA PHE A 88 -3.87 17.89 -0.54
C PHE A 88 -4.43 16.88 0.49
N ARG A 89 -3.56 16.12 1.13
CA ARG A 89 -3.93 15.03 2.06
C ARG A 89 -3.20 15.18 3.39
N LYS A 90 -3.58 16.20 4.17
CA LYS A 90 -2.96 16.46 5.50
C LYS A 90 -3.03 15.21 6.39
N GLY A 91 -1.92 14.85 7.04
CA GLY A 91 -1.84 13.70 7.95
C GLY A 91 -1.79 12.32 7.27
N HIS A 92 -2.05 12.22 5.96
CA HIS A 92 -2.11 10.95 5.25
C HIS A 92 -0.81 10.14 5.40
N PHE A 93 0.33 10.74 5.09
CA PHE A 93 1.61 10.02 5.14
C PHE A 93 2.08 9.74 6.57
N GLU A 94 1.71 10.58 7.52
CA GLU A 94 1.92 10.28 8.94
C GLU A 94 1.13 9.03 9.36
N GLY A 95 -0.14 8.95 8.97
CA GLY A 95 -0.97 7.77 9.20
C GLY A 95 -0.40 6.51 8.55
N VAL A 96 0.12 6.61 7.31
CA VAL A 96 0.78 5.51 6.61
C VAL A 96 2.04 5.07 7.33
N LEU A 97 2.92 6.00 7.70
CA LEU A 97 4.18 5.68 8.37
C LEU A 97 3.95 5.07 9.75
N ASN A 98 2.96 5.55 10.51
CA ASN A 98 2.62 4.99 11.81
C ASN A 98 2.19 3.52 11.70
N VAL A 99 1.34 3.17 10.74
CA VAL A 99 0.90 1.78 10.60
C VAL A 99 2.03 0.88 10.09
N VAL A 100 2.84 1.35 9.14
CA VAL A 100 4.00 0.59 8.64
C VAL A 100 5.03 0.38 9.73
N ASN A 101 5.36 1.43 10.50
CA ASN A 101 6.28 1.33 11.64
C ASN A 101 5.77 0.31 12.66
N ARG A 102 4.46 0.35 12.97
CA ARG A 102 3.87 -0.61 13.91
C ARG A 102 3.92 -2.05 13.38
N PHE A 103 3.66 -2.28 12.10
CA PHE A 103 3.85 -3.60 11.50
C PHE A 103 5.31 -4.08 11.58
N ILE A 104 6.27 -3.20 11.35
CA ILE A 104 7.69 -3.53 11.49
C ILE A 104 8.01 -3.93 12.93
N GLU A 105 7.49 -3.21 13.92
CA GLU A 105 7.72 -3.51 15.35
C GLU A 105 7.13 -4.85 15.79
N ILE A 106 5.92 -5.19 15.31
CA ILE A 106 5.22 -6.42 15.68
C ILE A 106 5.81 -7.63 14.95
N ILE A 107 6.01 -7.50 13.63
CA ILE A 107 6.31 -8.63 12.73
C ILE A 107 7.82 -8.82 12.59
N LYS A 108 8.60 -7.75 12.70
CA LYS A 108 10.06 -7.70 12.45
C LYS A 108 10.43 -8.38 11.12
N PRO A 109 9.84 -7.95 10.00
CA PRO A 109 10.03 -8.62 8.73
C PRO A 109 11.44 -8.35 8.19
N ARG A 110 12.08 -9.37 7.59
CA ARG A 110 13.34 -9.17 6.85
C ARG A 110 13.13 -8.32 5.61
N ASN A 111 12.00 -8.53 4.92
CA ASN A 111 11.65 -7.82 3.69
C ASN A 111 10.19 -7.33 3.74
N ILE A 112 9.96 -6.12 3.20
CA ILE A 112 8.62 -5.59 2.93
C ILE A 112 8.50 -5.35 1.42
N PHE A 113 7.42 -5.83 0.81
CA PHE A 113 7.14 -5.70 -0.63
C PHE A 113 6.16 -4.56 -0.84
N LEU A 114 6.58 -3.51 -1.56
CA LEU A 114 5.79 -2.31 -1.82
C LEU A 114 5.69 -2.02 -3.31
N GLY A 115 4.49 -1.65 -3.77
CA GLY A 115 4.26 -1.30 -5.17
C GLY A 115 4.74 0.11 -5.51
N LYS A 116 5.40 0.28 -6.66
CA LYS A 116 5.81 1.60 -7.19
C LYS A 116 4.62 2.49 -7.58
N LYS A 117 3.40 1.96 -7.61
CA LYS A 117 2.19 2.73 -7.88
C LYS A 117 2.05 3.92 -6.93
N ASP A 118 2.25 3.71 -5.65
CA ASP A 118 2.15 4.74 -4.62
C ASP A 118 3.56 5.28 -4.30
N TYR A 119 4.23 5.87 -5.33
CA TYR A 119 5.67 6.17 -5.31
C TYR A 119 6.07 7.14 -4.19
N GLN A 120 5.28 8.17 -3.92
CA GLN A 120 5.57 9.10 -2.82
C GLN A 120 5.52 8.38 -1.46
N GLN A 121 4.56 7.47 -1.27
CA GLN A 121 4.48 6.63 -0.08
C GLN A 121 5.71 5.72 0.04
N LEU A 122 6.09 5.04 -1.04
CA LEU A 122 7.28 4.19 -1.09
C LEU A 122 8.55 4.98 -0.70
N TYR A 123 8.74 6.16 -1.28
CA TYR A 123 9.87 7.05 -0.96
C TYR A 123 9.90 7.39 0.52
N LEU A 124 8.78 7.84 1.11
CA LEU A 124 8.70 8.24 2.51
C LEU A 124 8.97 7.07 3.47
N ILE A 125 8.49 5.88 3.15
CA ILE A 125 8.79 4.67 3.94
C ILE A 125 10.29 4.35 3.87
N LYS A 126 10.93 4.46 2.70
CA LYS A 126 12.39 4.27 2.55
C LYS A 126 13.18 5.27 3.40
N GLN A 127 12.80 6.56 3.37
CA GLN A 127 13.46 7.58 4.19
C GLN A 127 13.30 7.31 5.68
N HIS A 128 12.10 6.89 6.12
CA HIS A 128 11.85 6.52 7.50
C HIS A 128 12.74 5.36 7.95
N ILE A 129 12.78 4.26 7.20
CA ILE A 129 13.61 3.08 7.49
C ILE A 129 15.09 3.46 7.57
N LYS A 130 15.60 4.21 6.57
CA LYS A 130 16.98 4.68 6.54
C LYS A 130 17.30 5.55 7.75
N LYS A 131 16.50 6.59 8.03
CA LYS A 131 16.73 7.56 9.11
C LYS A 131 16.65 6.94 10.50
N ARG A 132 15.80 5.93 10.67
CA ARG A 132 15.63 5.21 11.95
C ARG A 132 16.53 3.99 12.09
N LYS A 133 17.39 3.72 11.10
CA LYS A 133 18.31 2.57 11.08
C LYS A 133 17.54 1.27 11.37
N ILE A 134 16.45 1.03 10.61
CA ILE A 134 15.64 -0.18 10.71
C ILE A 134 16.20 -1.21 9.74
N GLU A 135 16.42 -2.43 10.18
CA GLU A 135 17.09 -3.48 9.39
C GLU A 135 16.21 -4.10 8.29
N THR A 136 14.91 -3.79 8.26
CA THR A 136 13.98 -4.29 7.25
C THR A 136 14.31 -3.74 5.85
N ARG A 137 14.43 -4.61 4.86
CA ARG A 137 14.66 -4.23 3.46
C ARG A 137 13.35 -3.96 2.74
N ILE A 138 13.30 -2.95 1.89
CA ILE A 138 12.19 -2.69 0.99
C ILE A 138 12.46 -3.30 -0.38
N ILE A 139 11.55 -4.15 -0.84
CA ILE A 139 11.53 -4.72 -2.18
C ILE A 139 10.49 -3.95 -2.98
N GLU A 140 10.97 -3.19 -3.96
CA GLU A 140 10.13 -2.40 -4.85
C GLU A 140 9.53 -3.27 -5.95
N CYS A 141 8.22 -3.27 -6.07
CA CYS A 141 7.51 -4.06 -7.07
C CYS A 141 6.90 -3.18 -8.15
N LYS A 142 6.91 -3.67 -9.39
CA LYS A 142 6.34 -2.97 -10.55
C LYS A 142 4.85 -2.68 -10.35
N THR A 143 4.38 -1.56 -10.89
CA THR A 143 2.95 -1.25 -10.97
C THR A 143 2.27 -2.22 -11.92
N ILE A 144 1.28 -2.94 -11.44
CA ILE A 144 0.43 -3.80 -12.28
C ILE A 144 -0.73 -2.98 -12.80
N ARG A 145 -1.03 -3.16 -14.09
CA ARG A 145 -2.09 -2.44 -14.79
C ARG A 145 -3.12 -3.41 -15.33
N GLU A 146 -4.34 -2.91 -15.49
CA GLU A 146 -5.39 -3.59 -16.25
C GLU A 146 -5.08 -3.50 -17.75
N ASN A 147 -5.80 -4.27 -18.59
CA ASN A 147 -5.58 -4.30 -20.06
C ASN A 147 -5.74 -2.93 -20.70
N ASN A 148 -6.55 -2.04 -20.13
CA ASN A 148 -6.76 -0.67 -20.56
C ASN A 148 -5.70 0.33 -20.04
N GLY A 149 -4.60 -0.14 -19.43
CA GLY A 149 -3.50 0.69 -18.94
C GLY A 149 -3.70 1.30 -17.54
N ILE A 150 -4.91 1.25 -16.97
CA ILE A 150 -5.18 1.79 -15.63
C ILE A 150 -4.43 0.95 -14.59
N ALA A 151 -3.76 1.60 -13.64
CA ALA A 151 -3.15 0.89 -12.53
C ALA A 151 -4.20 0.16 -11.67
N CYS A 152 -3.94 -1.11 -11.34
CA CYS A 152 -4.83 -1.88 -10.48
C CYS A 152 -5.05 -1.19 -9.14
N SER A 153 -6.32 -1.02 -8.74
CA SER A 153 -6.72 -0.37 -7.48
C SER A 153 -8.06 -0.92 -7.02
N SER A 154 -8.21 -1.05 -5.69
CA SER A 154 -9.53 -1.39 -5.11
C SER A 154 -10.60 -0.34 -5.43
N ARG A 155 -10.20 0.93 -5.68
CA ARG A 155 -11.14 2.00 -6.06
C ARG A 155 -11.63 1.90 -7.51
N ASN A 156 -11.02 1.08 -8.35
CA ASN A 156 -11.48 0.91 -9.73
C ASN A 156 -12.89 0.32 -9.80
N SER A 157 -13.30 -0.47 -8.79
CA SER A 157 -14.67 -0.99 -8.68
C SER A 157 -15.73 0.08 -8.47
N ASN A 158 -15.35 1.28 -8.06
CA ASN A 158 -16.26 2.40 -7.85
C ASN A 158 -16.50 3.22 -9.13
N LEU A 159 -15.80 2.89 -10.22
CA LEU A 159 -15.88 3.62 -11.49
C LEU A 159 -16.88 2.94 -12.44
N THR A 160 -17.70 3.74 -13.11
CA THR A 160 -18.55 3.28 -14.22
C THR A 160 -17.67 2.90 -15.43
N LYS A 161 -18.25 2.15 -16.38
CA LYS A 161 -17.57 1.78 -17.63
C LYS A 161 -17.02 3.00 -18.38
N ASN A 162 -17.81 4.09 -18.45
CA ASN A 162 -17.39 5.34 -19.12
C ASN A 162 -16.25 6.02 -18.38
N GLN A 163 -16.32 6.10 -17.04
CA GLN A 163 -15.23 6.64 -16.20
C GLN A 163 -13.94 5.82 -16.35
N LEU A 164 -14.02 4.50 -16.45
CA LEU A 164 -12.86 3.65 -16.72
C LEU A 164 -12.23 3.94 -18.08
N LYS A 165 -13.06 4.17 -19.14
CA LYS A 165 -12.57 4.57 -20.46
C LYS A 165 -11.84 5.91 -20.39
N ILE A 166 -12.42 6.91 -19.75
CA ILE A 166 -11.78 8.23 -19.58
C ILE A 166 -10.46 8.11 -18.80
N ALA A 167 -10.46 7.36 -17.69
CA ALA A 167 -9.28 7.18 -16.86
C ALA A 167 -8.13 6.46 -17.60
N SER A 168 -8.43 5.59 -18.56
CA SER A 168 -7.42 4.91 -19.38
C SER A 168 -6.64 5.87 -20.27
N ASN A 169 -7.26 6.94 -20.74
CA ASN A 169 -6.61 7.92 -21.61
C ASN A 169 -5.42 8.59 -20.92
N ILE A 170 -5.49 8.81 -19.60
CA ILE A 170 -4.38 9.40 -18.82
C ILE A 170 -3.10 8.57 -19.00
N PHE A 171 -3.22 7.24 -18.94
CA PHE A 171 -2.06 6.36 -19.12
C PHE A 171 -1.46 6.48 -20.54
N TYR A 172 -2.31 6.50 -21.57
CA TYR A 172 -1.85 6.59 -22.96
C TYR A 172 -1.20 7.94 -23.24
N TYR A 173 -1.78 9.06 -22.79
CA TYR A 173 -1.19 10.39 -22.94
C TYR A 173 0.19 10.49 -22.26
N LEU A 174 0.30 10.05 -20.99
CA LEU A 174 1.58 10.06 -20.26
C LEU A 174 2.63 9.14 -20.91
N SER A 175 2.20 8.00 -21.46
CA SER A 175 3.10 7.07 -22.15
C SER A 175 3.59 7.64 -23.48
N GLY A 176 2.77 8.42 -24.17
CA GLY A 176 3.14 9.14 -25.40
C GLY A 176 4.18 10.23 -25.14
N LEU A 177 4.02 10.99 -24.04
CA LEU A 177 4.99 12.03 -23.65
C LEU A 177 6.37 11.47 -23.29
N LYS A 178 6.45 10.26 -22.81
CA LYS A 178 7.73 9.62 -22.46
C LYS A 178 8.52 9.14 -23.68
N LYS A 179 7.89 9.04 -24.84
CA LYS A 179 8.54 8.60 -26.09
C LYS A 179 9.13 9.77 -26.90
N LYS A 180 8.84 11.00 -26.52
CA LYS A 180 9.47 12.23 -27.02
C LYS A 180 10.63 12.63 -26.09
#